data_163b01376d289101c638bcb392bb9641
#
_entry.id   163b01376d289101c638bcb392bb9641
#
_cell.length_a   1.000
_cell.length_b   1.000
_cell.length_c   1.000
_cell.angle_alpha   90.00
_cell.angle_beta   90.00
_cell.angle_gamma   90.00
#
_symmetry.space_group_name_H-M   'P 1'
#
loop_
_entity.id
_entity.type
_entity.pdbx_description
1 polymer ?
#
loop_
_entity_poly.entity_id
_entity_poly.type
_entity_poly.pdbx_seq_one_letter_code
_entity_poly.pdbx_strand_id
1 'polypeptide(L)'
;MEIIEAIREACGSEFPISVRLSSSEFLDGVGIRHGITLEESIRTAVACEKAGVNLINVSSGTHFTGNTIVEPTTYQQGWKLGLAAEIKKNLTIPVAATSVFRDPEFCDETLGSGAIDFVAMGRSWLADPEWGEKALSGRADDIRKCLGCMYCFETAGNALCTGEGHAQCSVNPYLGEETVYSAPTEDGNGRKAVVIGGGPAGLEAALILAQRKFDVTLMEKEDRLGGQMYLSSLPPHRG
;
A
#
# COMPACT_ATOMS: atom_id res chain seq x y z
N MET A 1 14.38 11.57 22.67
CA MET A 1 13.72 12.86 22.91
C MET A 1 14.55 14.02 22.34
N GLU A 2 15.85 14.04 22.49
CA GLU A 2 16.79 15.08 21.97
C GLU A 2 16.57 15.44 20.51
N ILE A 3 16.28 14.47 19.63
CA ILE A 3 15.97 14.74 18.20
C ILE A 3 14.69 15.57 18.05
N ILE A 4 13.64 15.26 18.81
CA ILE A 4 12.36 15.99 18.76
C ILE A 4 12.56 17.42 19.27
N GLU A 5 13.31 17.58 20.33
CA GLU A 5 13.66 18.89 20.91
C GLU A 5 14.47 19.73 19.91
N ALA A 6 15.49 19.13 19.27
CA ALA A 6 16.29 19.81 18.25
C ALA A 6 15.46 20.23 17.03
N ILE A 7 14.50 19.39 16.55
CA ILE A 7 13.60 19.77 15.47
C ILE A 7 12.70 20.92 15.92
N ARG A 8 12.19 20.88 17.13
CA ARG A 8 11.31 21.91 17.69
C ARG A 8 12.04 23.25 17.83
N GLU A 9 13.29 23.21 18.28
CA GLU A 9 14.16 24.39 18.39
C GLU A 9 14.47 25.01 17.02
N ALA A 10 14.77 24.16 16.02
CA ALA A 10 15.15 24.62 14.69
C ALA A 10 13.94 25.08 13.84
N CYS A 11 12.78 24.45 13.97
CA CYS A 11 11.62 24.63 13.08
C CYS A 11 10.45 25.39 13.74
N GLY A 12 10.49 25.60 15.05
CA GLY A 12 9.45 26.31 15.80
C GLY A 12 8.32 25.39 16.32
N SER A 13 7.47 25.98 17.16
CA SER A 13 6.39 25.28 17.87
C SER A 13 5.31 24.70 16.95
N GLU A 14 5.04 25.38 15.85
CA GLU A 14 3.95 25.04 14.93
C GLU A 14 4.35 24.00 13.86
N PHE A 15 5.64 23.66 13.76
CA PHE A 15 6.09 22.67 12.79
C PHE A 15 5.58 21.28 13.16
N PRO A 16 4.82 20.58 12.27
CA PRO A 16 4.25 19.28 12.60
C PRO A 16 5.33 18.21 12.65
N ILE A 17 5.36 17.46 13.75
CA ILE A 17 6.28 16.32 13.94
C ILE A 17 5.48 15.04 14.01
N SER A 18 5.77 14.11 13.11
CA SER A 18 5.24 12.74 13.15
C SER A 18 6.35 11.77 13.49
N VAL A 19 6.07 10.81 14.38
CA VAL A 19 6.99 9.73 14.73
C VAL A 19 6.41 8.41 14.28
N ARG A 20 7.17 7.62 13.51
CA ARG A 20 6.83 6.24 13.20
C ARG A 20 7.53 5.31 14.17
N LEU A 21 6.77 4.46 14.83
CA LEU A 21 7.28 3.47 15.78
C LEU A 21 6.68 2.08 15.54
N SER A 22 7.40 1.05 15.94
CA SER A 22 6.92 -0.33 15.90
C SER A 22 6.06 -0.61 17.12
N SER A 23 4.84 -1.10 16.92
CA SER A 23 3.96 -1.52 18.03
C SER A 23 4.39 -2.83 18.67
N SER A 24 4.99 -3.72 17.91
CA SER A 24 5.59 -4.99 18.34
C SER A 24 6.55 -5.47 17.26
N GLU A 25 7.66 -6.03 17.67
CA GLU A 25 8.62 -6.66 16.76
C GLU A 25 8.32 -8.13 16.49
N PHE A 26 7.40 -8.75 17.26
CA PHE A 26 7.01 -10.16 17.16
C PHE A 26 8.19 -11.15 17.27
N LEU A 27 9.30 -10.75 17.90
CA LEU A 27 10.53 -11.56 17.97
C LEU A 27 10.37 -12.82 18.81
N ASP A 28 9.47 -12.82 19.80
CA ASP A 28 9.16 -14.02 20.58
C ASP A 28 8.64 -15.17 19.69
N GLY A 29 7.88 -14.86 18.63
CA GLY A 29 7.37 -15.83 17.66
C GLY A 29 8.47 -16.56 16.88
N VAL A 30 9.67 -16.01 16.83
CA VAL A 30 10.86 -16.61 16.18
C VAL A 30 11.94 -17.00 17.20
N GLY A 31 11.59 -17.05 18.51
CA GLY A 31 12.48 -17.49 19.57
C GLY A 31 13.55 -16.48 19.99
N ILE A 32 13.44 -15.23 19.55
CA ILE A 32 14.37 -14.15 19.95
C ILE A 32 13.73 -13.40 21.12
N ARG A 33 14.43 -13.37 22.24
CA ARG A 33 14.04 -12.59 23.42
C ARG A 33 14.55 -11.16 23.26
N HIS A 34 13.86 -10.21 23.92
CA HIS A 34 14.24 -8.80 23.98
C HIS A 34 13.90 -7.94 22.74
N GLY A 35 12.78 -8.23 22.07
CA GLY A 35 12.19 -7.30 21.09
C GLY A 35 11.28 -6.27 21.74
N ILE A 36 10.96 -5.20 21.01
CA ILE A 36 9.99 -4.20 21.43
C ILE A 36 8.60 -4.85 21.53
N THR A 37 7.99 -4.70 22.69
CA THR A 37 6.64 -5.15 23.00
C THR A 37 5.63 -4.03 22.85
N LEU A 38 4.33 -4.38 22.77
CA LEU A 38 3.25 -3.40 22.73
C LEU A 38 3.27 -2.45 23.93
N GLU A 39 3.57 -2.99 25.13
CA GLU A 39 3.63 -2.19 26.36
C GLU A 39 4.76 -1.14 26.30
N GLU A 40 5.93 -1.52 25.81
CA GLU A 40 7.06 -0.58 25.61
C GLU A 40 6.75 0.46 24.54
N SER A 41 6.06 0.05 23.47
CA SER A 41 5.62 0.97 22.42
C SER A 41 4.60 1.98 22.92
N ILE A 42 3.65 1.58 23.78
CA ILE A 42 2.73 2.51 24.44
C ILE A 42 3.50 3.53 25.28
N ARG A 43 4.45 3.08 26.12
CA ARG A 43 5.29 3.99 26.93
C ARG A 43 6.08 4.95 26.07
N THR A 44 6.65 4.46 24.95
CA THR A 44 7.40 5.29 23.99
C THR A 44 6.50 6.31 23.32
N ALA A 45 5.31 5.92 22.87
CA ALA A 45 4.34 6.82 22.23
C ALA A 45 3.91 7.95 23.18
N VAL A 46 3.60 7.62 24.43
CA VAL A 46 3.26 8.62 25.47
C VAL A 46 4.44 9.57 25.75
N ALA A 47 5.67 9.06 25.75
CA ALA A 47 6.86 9.90 25.92
C ALA A 47 7.06 10.84 24.70
N CYS A 48 6.80 10.37 23.48
CA CYS A 48 6.83 11.19 22.26
C CYS A 48 5.76 12.30 22.30
N GLU A 49 4.53 11.98 22.70
CA GLU A 49 3.47 12.98 22.87
C GLU A 49 3.87 14.08 23.86
N LYS A 50 4.41 13.69 25.03
CA LYS A 50 4.90 14.65 26.04
C LYS A 50 6.05 15.52 25.53
N ALA A 51 6.83 15.04 24.58
CA ALA A 51 7.91 15.80 23.95
C ALA A 51 7.42 16.70 22.79
N GLY A 52 6.11 16.74 22.53
CA GLY A 52 5.52 17.63 21.52
C GLY A 52 5.39 17.04 20.13
N VAL A 53 5.37 15.70 19.99
CA VAL A 53 4.99 15.03 18.74
C VAL A 53 3.51 15.23 18.47
N ASN A 54 3.15 15.46 17.21
CA ASN A 54 1.77 15.76 16.81
C ASN A 54 1.02 14.56 16.25
N LEU A 55 1.72 13.50 15.82
CA LEU A 55 1.12 12.29 15.27
C LEU A 55 2.02 11.07 15.49
N ILE A 56 1.44 9.97 15.90
CA ILE A 56 2.12 8.67 15.95
C ILE A 56 1.69 7.82 14.75
N ASN A 57 2.66 7.37 13.94
CA ASN A 57 2.44 6.42 12.86
C ASN A 57 2.88 5.03 13.33
N VAL A 58 1.90 4.15 13.52
CA VAL A 58 2.11 2.81 14.07
C VAL A 58 2.43 1.81 12.98
N SER A 59 3.59 1.18 13.08
CA SER A 59 3.99 0.02 12.28
C SER A 59 4.25 -1.20 13.17
N SER A 60 4.79 -2.29 12.63
CA SER A 60 5.15 -3.49 13.40
C SER A 60 6.13 -4.36 12.63
N GLY A 61 6.75 -5.30 13.34
CA GLY A 61 7.67 -6.27 12.78
C GLY A 61 9.07 -5.73 12.55
N THR A 62 9.97 -6.63 12.23
CA THR A 62 11.37 -6.38 11.86
C THR A 62 11.76 -7.30 10.70
N HIS A 63 12.96 -7.11 10.13
CA HIS A 63 13.50 -8.00 9.12
C HIS A 63 13.60 -9.47 9.59
N PHE A 64 13.79 -9.70 10.90
CA PHE A 64 13.82 -11.05 11.48
C PHE A 64 12.44 -11.72 11.52
N THR A 65 11.37 -10.94 11.55
CA THR A 65 9.99 -11.43 11.55
C THR A 65 9.32 -11.35 10.18
N GLY A 66 10.09 -11.03 9.13
CA GLY A 66 9.76 -11.14 7.72
C GLY A 66 8.36 -10.61 7.35
N ASN A 67 7.42 -11.52 7.20
CA ASN A 67 6.05 -11.22 6.73
C ASN A 67 5.24 -10.31 7.65
N THR A 68 5.68 -10.02 8.86
CA THR A 68 4.99 -9.08 9.76
C THR A 68 5.34 -7.62 9.47
N ILE A 69 6.47 -7.37 8.79
CA ILE A 69 6.88 -6.01 8.38
C ILE A 69 6.30 -5.64 7.01
N VAL A 70 6.26 -6.61 6.08
CA VAL A 70 5.68 -6.46 4.74
C VAL A 70 4.83 -7.69 4.43
N GLU A 71 3.53 -7.54 4.55
CA GLU A 71 2.59 -8.65 4.53
C GLU A 71 2.30 -9.14 3.10
N PRO A 72 2.43 -10.46 2.83
CA PRO A 72 1.94 -11.07 1.60
C PRO A 72 0.40 -11.18 1.58
N THR A 73 -0.14 -11.71 0.49
CA THR A 73 -1.60 -11.84 0.26
C THR A 73 -2.34 -12.66 1.33
N THR A 74 -1.64 -13.51 2.07
CA THR A 74 -2.23 -14.35 3.12
C THR A 74 -2.68 -13.57 4.36
N TYR A 75 -2.25 -12.33 4.52
CA TYR A 75 -2.68 -11.48 5.64
C TYR A 75 -3.96 -10.74 5.28
N GLN A 76 -4.92 -10.81 6.19
CA GLN A 76 -6.17 -10.07 6.07
C GLN A 76 -5.95 -8.56 6.25
N GLN A 77 -6.85 -7.77 5.66
CA GLN A 77 -6.87 -6.33 5.89
C GLN A 77 -7.04 -6.05 7.38
N GLY A 78 -6.31 -5.07 7.88
CA GLY A 78 -6.43 -4.62 9.26
C GLY A 78 -5.90 -5.58 10.34
N TRP A 79 -5.22 -6.68 10.00
CA TRP A 79 -4.81 -7.73 10.94
C TRP A 79 -4.07 -7.22 12.19
N LYS A 80 -3.38 -6.09 12.10
CA LYS A 80 -2.64 -5.47 13.22
C LYS A 80 -3.26 -4.18 13.75
N LEU A 81 -4.49 -3.85 13.33
CA LEU A 81 -5.19 -2.65 13.81
C LEU A 81 -5.33 -2.60 15.32
N GLY A 82 -5.57 -3.75 15.97
CA GLY A 82 -5.69 -3.82 17.42
C GLY A 82 -4.49 -3.25 18.16
N LEU A 83 -3.27 -3.40 17.60
CA LEU A 83 -2.05 -2.84 18.19
C LEU A 83 -2.05 -1.30 18.16
N ALA A 84 -2.45 -0.72 17.03
CA ALA A 84 -2.57 0.73 16.89
C ALA A 84 -3.70 1.30 17.77
N ALA A 85 -4.82 0.60 17.87
CA ALA A 85 -5.93 0.98 18.71
C ALA A 85 -5.55 0.99 20.22
N GLU A 86 -4.75 0.00 20.65
CA GLU A 86 -4.26 -0.01 22.04
C GLU A 86 -3.29 1.16 22.31
N ILE A 87 -2.43 1.52 21.37
CA ILE A 87 -1.58 2.70 21.47
C ILE A 87 -2.45 3.97 21.55
N LYS A 88 -3.46 4.10 20.67
CA LYS A 88 -4.35 5.26 20.63
C LYS A 88 -5.09 5.50 21.94
N LYS A 89 -5.54 4.47 22.65
CA LYS A 89 -6.22 4.62 23.94
C LYS A 89 -5.40 5.37 24.99
N ASN A 90 -4.08 5.45 24.81
CA ASN A 90 -3.16 6.09 25.75
C ASN A 90 -2.68 7.48 25.29
N LEU A 91 -3.20 7.98 24.15
CA LEU A 91 -2.78 9.22 23.53
C LEU A 91 -3.96 10.16 23.30
N THR A 92 -3.67 11.45 23.30
CA THR A 92 -4.62 12.52 22.91
C THR A 92 -4.35 13.00 21.46
N ILE A 93 -3.14 12.81 20.97
CA ILE A 93 -2.75 13.12 19.59
C ILE A 93 -3.23 12.04 18.61
N PRO A 94 -3.39 12.41 17.32
CA PRO A 94 -3.79 11.47 16.29
C PRO A 94 -2.85 10.28 16.12
N VAL A 95 -3.44 9.13 15.75
CA VAL A 95 -2.71 7.91 15.45
C VAL A 95 -3.02 7.45 14.03
N ALA A 96 -1.96 7.28 13.22
CA ALA A 96 -2.03 6.62 11.93
C ALA A 96 -1.62 5.14 12.08
N ALA A 97 -2.33 4.23 11.43
CA ALA A 97 -1.95 2.82 11.43
C ALA A 97 -1.53 2.36 10.04
N THR A 98 -0.42 1.61 9.99
CA THR A 98 -0.08 0.80 8.83
C THR A 98 -0.61 -0.60 9.01
N SER A 99 -1.29 -1.10 8.01
CA SER A 99 -1.75 -2.48 7.94
C SER A 99 -2.00 -2.83 6.47
N VAL A 100 -2.65 -3.96 6.20
CA VAL A 100 -3.07 -4.30 4.85
C VAL A 100 -4.37 -3.53 4.57
N PHE A 101 -4.28 -2.35 3.97
CA PHE A 101 -5.43 -1.56 3.51
C PHE A 101 -5.49 -1.58 1.99
N ARG A 102 -6.60 -2.03 1.42
CA ARG A 102 -6.80 -2.19 -0.02
C ARG A 102 -8.12 -1.61 -0.49
N ASP A 103 -9.16 -1.73 0.33
CA ASP A 103 -10.52 -1.33 0.00
C ASP A 103 -10.92 -0.03 0.70
N PRO A 104 -11.50 0.95 -0.02
CA PRO A 104 -11.97 2.21 0.57
C PRO A 104 -13.02 2.00 1.65
N GLU A 105 -13.99 1.11 1.44
CA GLU A 105 -15.04 0.80 2.41
C GLU A 105 -14.44 0.31 3.74
N PHE A 106 -13.49 -0.63 3.69
CA PHE A 106 -12.78 -1.10 4.89
C PHE A 106 -12.02 0.03 5.59
N CYS A 107 -11.43 0.97 4.83
CA CYS A 107 -10.77 2.14 5.41
C CYS A 107 -11.77 3.06 6.13
N ASP A 108 -12.92 3.34 5.51
CA ASP A 108 -13.97 4.18 6.09
C ASP A 108 -14.58 3.55 7.35
N GLU A 109 -14.87 2.26 7.33
CA GLU A 109 -15.34 1.52 8.50
C GLU A 109 -14.33 1.58 9.65
N THR A 110 -13.03 1.39 9.33
CA THR A 110 -11.95 1.46 10.31
C THR A 110 -11.85 2.84 10.96
N LEU A 111 -11.89 3.90 10.16
CA LEU A 111 -11.86 5.28 10.64
C LEU A 111 -13.13 5.62 11.41
N GLY A 112 -14.30 5.22 10.90
CA GLY A 112 -15.60 5.43 11.54
C GLY A 112 -15.73 4.75 12.91
N SER A 113 -15.00 3.67 13.14
CA SER A 113 -14.93 3.00 14.45
C SER A 113 -14.22 3.82 15.54
N GLY A 114 -13.44 4.82 15.15
CA GLY A 114 -12.61 5.62 16.04
C GLY A 114 -11.38 4.88 16.59
N ALA A 115 -11.06 3.68 16.09
CA ALA A 115 -9.91 2.92 16.55
C ALA A 115 -8.56 3.57 16.19
N ILE A 116 -8.55 4.33 15.11
CA ILE A 116 -7.41 5.12 14.61
C ILE A 116 -7.94 6.40 13.95
N ASP A 117 -7.06 7.35 13.63
CA ASP A 117 -7.43 8.64 13.00
C ASP A 117 -7.04 8.69 11.52
N PHE A 118 -6.00 7.95 11.12
CA PHE A 118 -5.52 7.90 9.75
C PHE A 118 -5.13 6.49 9.34
N VAL A 119 -5.45 6.12 8.10
CA VAL A 119 -4.89 4.93 7.46
C VAL A 119 -3.62 5.30 6.70
N ALA A 120 -2.55 4.54 6.90
CA ALA A 120 -1.28 4.71 6.20
C ALA A 120 -1.05 3.53 5.26
N MET A 121 -1.01 3.80 3.97
CA MET A 121 -0.87 2.82 2.89
C MET A 121 0.38 3.11 2.07
N GLY A 122 1.11 2.05 1.68
CA GLY A 122 2.20 2.16 0.72
C GLY A 122 1.84 1.44 -0.58
N ARG A 123 1.73 0.12 -0.52
CA ARG A 123 1.58 -0.73 -1.70
C ARG A 123 0.28 -0.50 -2.49
N SER A 124 -0.79 -0.07 -1.83
CA SER A 124 -2.04 0.32 -2.53
C SER A 124 -1.82 1.52 -3.44
N TRP A 125 -1.04 2.51 -3.02
CA TRP A 125 -0.64 3.64 -3.85
C TRP A 125 0.37 3.25 -4.94
N LEU A 126 1.24 2.26 -4.71
CA LEU A 126 2.12 1.73 -5.76
C LEU A 126 1.30 0.98 -6.83
N ALA A 127 0.23 0.30 -6.44
CA ALA A 127 -0.66 -0.41 -7.35
C ALA A 127 -1.55 0.56 -8.15
N ASP A 128 -2.03 1.61 -7.50
CA ASP A 128 -2.90 2.63 -8.11
C ASP A 128 -2.58 4.02 -7.55
N PRO A 129 -1.87 4.87 -8.30
CA PRO A 129 -1.56 6.23 -7.85
C PRO A 129 -2.80 7.13 -7.72
N GLU A 130 -3.92 6.77 -8.36
CA GLU A 130 -5.21 7.48 -8.26
C GLU A 130 -6.15 6.90 -7.19
N TRP A 131 -5.65 6.00 -6.34
CA TRP A 131 -6.46 5.28 -5.35
C TRP A 131 -7.35 6.22 -4.53
N GLY A 132 -6.77 7.30 -4.00
CA GLY A 132 -7.52 8.25 -3.17
C GLY A 132 -8.57 9.03 -3.95
N GLU A 133 -8.26 9.47 -5.17
CA GLU A 133 -9.21 10.16 -6.04
C GLU A 133 -10.39 9.25 -6.42
N LYS A 134 -10.10 8.00 -6.79
CA LYS A 134 -11.12 7.00 -7.12
C LYS A 134 -12.01 6.69 -5.91
N ALA A 135 -11.41 6.52 -4.73
CA ALA A 135 -12.15 6.31 -3.49
C ALA A 135 -13.10 7.48 -3.20
N LEU A 136 -12.62 8.71 -3.24
CA LEU A 136 -13.40 9.92 -2.95
C LEU A 136 -14.50 10.21 -3.98
N SER A 137 -14.30 9.80 -5.24
CA SER A 137 -15.27 10.02 -6.34
C SER A 137 -16.25 8.86 -6.53
N GLY A 138 -16.28 7.87 -5.64
CA GLY A 138 -17.19 6.71 -5.74
C GLY A 138 -16.81 5.71 -6.83
N ARG A 139 -15.56 5.75 -7.32
CA ARG A 139 -15.02 4.84 -8.34
C ARG A 139 -14.17 3.71 -7.73
N ALA A 140 -14.62 3.14 -6.62
CA ALA A 140 -13.90 2.10 -5.90
C ALA A 140 -13.62 0.85 -6.77
N ASP A 141 -14.53 0.52 -7.69
CA ASP A 141 -14.38 -0.61 -8.61
C ASP A 141 -13.29 -0.39 -9.67
N ASP A 142 -12.90 0.86 -9.93
CA ASP A 142 -11.82 1.21 -10.86
C ASP A 142 -10.43 1.12 -10.21
N ILE A 143 -10.36 0.88 -8.90
CA ILE A 143 -9.09 0.81 -8.17
C ILE A 143 -8.34 -0.48 -8.52
N ARG A 144 -7.10 -0.35 -8.97
CA ARG A 144 -6.15 -1.46 -9.11
C ARG A 144 -5.69 -1.92 -7.74
N LYS A 145 -6.33 -2.96 -7.20
CA LYS A 145 -6.02 -3.45 -5.85
C LYS A 145 -4.65 -4.11 -5.79
N CYS A 146 -3.88 -3.80 -4.74
CA CYS A 146 -2.61 -4.46 -4.45
C CYS A 146 -2.85 -5.95 -4.17
N LEU A 147 -2.19 -6.83 -4.92
CA LEU A 147 -2.31 -8.29 -4.76
C LEU A 147 -1.55 -8.85 -3.55
N GLY A 148 -0.69 -8.06 -2.91
CA GLY A 148 0.21 -8.57 -1.87
C GLY A 148 1.23 -9.60 -2.39
N CYS A 149 1.56 -9.55 -3.68
CA CYS A 149 2.44 -10.50 -4.36
C CYS A 149 3.93 -10.34 -4.03
N MET A 150 4.31 -9.26 -3.35
CA MET A 150 5.67 -8.91 -2.94
C MET A 150 6.64 -8.55 -4.08
N TYR A 151 6.18 -8.52 -5.33
CA TYR A 151 7.04 -8.24 -6.49
C TYR A 151 7.73 -6.87 -6.42
N CYS A 152 7.03 -5.84 -5.96
CA CYS A 152 7.62 -4.50 -5.77
C CYS A 152 8.74 -4.50 -4.70
N PHE A 153 8.62 -5.33 -3.67
CA PHE A 153 9.63 -5.46 -2.64
C PHE A 153 10.88 -6.22 -3.15
N GLU A 154 10.66 -7.30 -3.92
CA GLU A 154 11.72 -8.06 -4.55
C GLU A 154 12.53 -7.22 -5.54
N THR A 155 11.84 -6.53 -6.46
CA THR A 155 12.49 -5.70 -7.48
C THR A 155 13.21 -4.49 -6.89
N ALA A 156 12.64 -3.85 -5.85
CA ALA A 156 13.33 -2.78 -5.11
C ALA A 156 14.58 -3.31 -4.39
N GLY A 157 14.50 -4.50 -3.77
CA GLY A 157 15.64 -5.14 -3.12
C GLY A 157 16.75 -5.46 -4.11
N ASN A 158 16.41 -6.00 -5.27
CA ASN A 158 17.37 -6.26 -6.35
C ASN A 158 18.04 -4.98 -6.83
N ALA A 159 17.26 -3.91 -7.05
CA ALA A 159 17.79 -2.61 -7.46
C ALA A 159 18.78 -2.03 -6.42
N LEU A 160 18.46 -2.16 -5.13
CA LEU A 160 19.37 -1.74 -4.06
C LEU A 160 20.67 -2.54 -4.04
N CYS A 161 20.62 -3.85 -4.33
CA CYS A 161 21.79 -4.73 -4.31
C CYS A 161 22.68 -4.55 -5.55
N THR A 162 22.08 -4.31 -6.72
CA THR A 162 22.82 -4.24 -8.00
C THR A 162 23.15 -2.81 -8.43
N GLY A 163 22.44 -1.82 -7.89
CA GLY A 163 22.51 -0.43 -8.35
C GLY A 163 21.75 -0.19 -9.67
N GLU A 164 21.04 -1.20 -10.18
CA GLU A 164 20.31 -1.14 -11.45
C GLU A 164 18.84 -1.51 -11.28
N GLY A 165 17.95 -0.87 -12.06
CA GLY A 165 16.51 -1.12 -12.03
C GLY A 165 15.79 -0.26 -11.00
N HIS A 166 14.52 -0.61 -10.74
CA HIS A 166 13.61 0.10 -9.84
C HIS A 166 12.53 -0.84 -9.30
N ALA A 167 11.75 -0.37 -8.34
CA ALA A 167 10.57 -1.10 -7.88
C ALA A 167 9.54 -1.24 -9.00
N GLN A 168 9.00 -2.46 -9.19
CA GLN A 168 7.98 -2.75 -10.19
C GLN A 168 6.72 -3.30 -9.53
N CYS A 169 5.57 -3.14 -10.17
CA CYS A 169 4.30 -3.66 -9.67
C CYS A 169 3.65 -4.61 -10.68
N SER A 170 3.09 -5.72 -10.20
CA SER A 170 2.42 -6.70 -11.06
C SER A 170 1.13 -6.19 -11.70
N VAL A 171 0.52 -5.15 -11.12
CA VAL A 171 -0.76 -4.58 -11.59
C VAL A 171 -0.65 -3.13 -12.06
N ASN A 172 0.50 -2.50 -11.84
CA ASN A 172 0.78 -1.14 -12.33
C ASN A 172 2.05 -1.15 -13.17
N PRO A 173 1.96 -1.23 -14.49
CA PRO A 173 3.12 -1.27 -15.38
C PRO A 173 3.92 0.04 -15.41
N TYR A 174 3.35 1.13 -14.89
CA TYR A 174 3.98 2.46 -14.91
C TYR A 174 4.87 2.73 -13.70
N LEU A 175 4.81 1.88 -12.66
CA LEU A 175 5.58 2.11 -11.43
C LEU A 175 7.09 2.19 -11.70
N GLY A 176 7.68 3.35 -11.41
CA GLY A 176 9.10 3.64 -11.65
C GLY A 176 9.42 4.08 -13.07
N GLU A 177 8.43 4.11 -13.97
CA GLU A 177 8.54 4.48 -15.39
C GLU A 177 7.66 5.71 -15.73
N GLU A 178 7.16 6.43 -14.74
CA GLU A 178 6.18 7.52 -14.92
C GLU A 178 6.72 8.66 -15.76
N THR A 179 8.05 8.83 -15.82
CA THR A 179 8.69 9.83 -16.68
C THR A 179 8.80 9.40 -18.13
N VAL A 180 8.74 8.09 -18.39
CA VAL A 180 8.82 7.51 -19.74
C VAL A 180 7.43 7.30 -20.31
N TYR A 181 6.53 6.77 -19.50
CA TYR A 181 5.15 6.47 -19.86
C TYR A 181 4.22 7.51 -19.23
N SER A 182 4.04 8.63 -19.91
CA SER A 182 3.00 9.61 -19.55
C SER A 182 1.60 9.02 -19.76
N ALA A 183 0.58 9.69 -19.19
CA ALA A 183 -0.81 9.33 -19.44
C ALA A 183 -1.10 9.16 -20.93
N PRO A 184 -1.91 8.17 -21.36
CA PRO A 184 -2.18 7.92 -22.77
C PRO A 184 -2.71 9.18 -23.48
N THR A 185 -2.03 9.58 -24.54
CA THR A 185 -2.46 10.71 -25.38
C THR A 185 -3.65 10.28 -26.23
N GLU A 186 -4.70 11.09 -26.31
CA GLU A 186 -5.89 10.81 -27.12
C GLU A 186 -5.62 10.99 -28.62
N ASP A 187 -4.75 10.16 -29.21
CA ASP A 187 -4.28 10.23 -30.59
C ASP A 187 -4.93 9.21 -31.54
N GLY A 188 -5.84 8.38 -31.03
CA GLY A 188 -6.51 7.32 -31.80
C GLY A 188 -7.40 7.83 -32.91
N ASN A 189 -8.10 8.97 -32.69
CA ASN A 189 -8.98 9.61 -33.66
C ASN A 189 -10.02 8.65 -34.29
N GLY A 190 -10.51 7.68 -33.54
CA GLY A 190 -11.47 6.68 -34.02
C GLY A 190 -10.87 5.65 -35.00
N ARG A 191 -9.57 5.59 -35.18
CA ARG A 191 -8.92 4.53 -35.94
C ARG A 191 -9.23 3.17 -35.36
N LYS A 192 -9.47 2.18 -36.24
CA LYS A 192 -9.77 0.82 -35.78
C LYS A 192 -8.50 0.09 -35.36
N ALA A 193 -8.62 -0.62 -34.26
CA ALA A 193 -7.57 -1.51 -33.74
C ALA A 193 -8.18 -2.87 -33.38
N VAL A 194 -7.49 -3.93 -33.72
CA VAL A 194 -7.90 -5.29 -33.35
C VAL A 194 -6.85 -5.88 -32.41
N VAL A 195 -7.29 -6.33 -31.25
CA VAL A 195 -6.45 -7.05 -30.28
C VAL A 195 -6.86 -8.52 -30.30
N ILE A 196 -5.89 -9.41 -30.54
CA ILE A 196 -6.13 -10.85 -30.59
C ILE A 196 -5.59 -11.49 -29.31
N GLY A 197 -6.50 -12.09 -28.53
CA GLY A 197 -6.23 -12.70 -27.24
C GLY A 197 -6.65 -11.84 -26.07
N GLY A 198 -7.58 -12.36 -25.25
CA GLY A 198 -8.16 -11.70 -24.05
C GLY A 198 -7.43 -12.04 -22.76
N GLY A 199 -6.15 -12.40 -22.80
CA GLY A 199 -5.30 -12.54 -21.62
C GLY A 199 -4.85 -11.18 -21.07
N PRO A 200 -4.07 -11.15 -19.97
CA PRO A 200 -3.67 -9.89 -19.30
C PRO A 200 -3.06 -8.86 -20.25
N ALA A 201 -2.13 -9.29 -21.12
CA ALA A 201 -1.47 -8.40 -22.07
C ALA A 201 -2.45 -7.81 -23.10
N GLY A 202 -3.36 -8.64 -23.63
CA GLY A 202 -4.37 -8.18 -24.59
C GLY A 202 -5.40 -7.26 -23.95
N LEU A 203 -5.81 -7.54 -22.72
CA LEU A 203 -6.72 -6.68 -21.97
C LEU A 203 -6.11 -5.31 -21.67
N GLU A 204 -4.85 -5.27 -21.22
CA GLU A 204 -4.15 -3.99 -20.98
C GLU A 204 -3.96 -3.23 -22.29
N ALA A 205 -3.55 -3.91 -23.38
CA ALA A 205 -3.42 -3.28 -24.68
C ALA A 205 -4.75 -2.70 -25.19
N ALA A 206 -5.85 -3.43 -25.05
CA ALA A 206 -7.18 -2.97 -25.44
C ALA A 206 -7.63 -1.75 -24.60
N LEU A 207 -7.37 -1.78 -23.29
CA LEU A 207 -7.67 -0.67 -22.38
C LEU A 207 -6.91 0.61 -22.79
N ILE A 208 -5.60 0.50 -22.98
CA ILE A 208 -4.77 1.64 -23.38
C ILE A 208 -5.18 2.19 -24.75
N LEU A 209 -5.48 1.33 -25.73
CA LEU A 209 -5.96 1.75 -27.02
C LEU A 209 -7.31 2.48 -26.92
N ALA A 210 -8.23 1.99 -26.09
CA ALA A 210 -9.51 2.64 -25.84
C ALA A 210 -9.35 4.01 -25.18
N GLN A 211 -8.46 4.14 -24.18
CA GLN A 211 -8.10 5.42 -23.55
C GLN A 211 -7.52 6.40 -24.58
N ARG A 212 -6.74 5.90 -25.54
CA ARG A 212 -6.22 6.67 -26.68
C ARG A 212 -7.26 7.00 -27.75
N LYS A 213 -8.55 6.64 -27.56
CA LYS A 213 -9.68 6.88 -28.48
C LYS A 213 -9.57 6.13 -29.80
N PHE A 214 -9.02 4.93 -29.78
CA PHE A 214 -9.19 3.98 -30.88
C PHE A 214 -10.57 3.28 -30.77
N ASP A 215 -11.13 2.86 -31.89
CA ASP A 215 -12.26 1.93 -31.98
C ASP A 215 -11.69 0.50 -31.87
N VAL A 216 -11.76 -0.08 -30.67
CA VAL A 216 -11.06 -1.32 -30.33
C VAL A 216 -11.98 -2.53 -30.42
N THR A 217 -11.56 -3.53 -31.17
CA THR A 217 -12.18 -4.86 -31.17
C THR A 217 -11.21 -5.85 -30.52
N LEU A 218 -11.64 -6.45 -29.38
CA LEU A 218 -10.90 -7.55 -28.74
C LEU A 218 -11.51 -8.88 -29.18
N MET A 219 -10.65 -9.79 -29.67
CA MET A 219 -11.02 -11.15 -30.07
C MET A 219 -10.40 -12.15 -29.12
N GLU A 220 -11.20 -13.03 -28.54
CA GLU A 220 -10.80 -14.15 -27.70
C GLU A 220 -11.40 -15.46 -28.24
N LYS A 221 -10.64 -16.54 -28.24
CA LYS A 221 -11.10 -17.86 -28.72
C LYS A 221 -11.93 -18.62 -27.70
N GLU A 222 -11.70 -18.31 -26.41
CA GLU A 222 -12.44 -18.92 -25.32
C GLU A 222 -13.71 -18.08 -25.01
N ASP A 223 -14.65 -18.65 -24.29
CA ASP A 223 -15.90 -18.01 -23.88
C ASP A 223 -15.74 -17.00 -22.72
N ARG A 224 -14.50 -16.80 -22.26
CA ARG A 224 -14.14 -15.91 -21.14
C ARG A 224 -12.83 -15.18 -21.38
N LEU A 225 -12.73 -13.99 -20.79
CA LEU A 225 -11.51 -13.19 -20.75
C LEU A 225 -10.61 -13.59 -19.56
N GLY A 226 -9.38 -13.08 -19.54
CA GLY A 226 -8.42 -13.25 -18.46
C GLY A 226 -7.36 -14.33 -18.72
N GLY A 227 -7.57 -15.24 -19.66
CA GLY A 227 -6.59 -16.28 -20.03
C GLY A 227 -6.06 -17.04 -18.82
N GLN A 228 -4.73 -17.09 -18.65
CA GLN A 228 -4.08 -17.79 -17.53
C GLN A 228 -4.33 -17.14 -16.16
N MET A 229 -4.81 -15.90 -16.07
CA MET A 229 -5.14 -15.26 -14.78
C MET A 229 -6.26 -16.01 -14.06
N TYR A 230 -7.20 -16.59 -14.79
CA TYR A 230 -8.24 -17.43 -14.18
C TYR A 230 -7.64 -18.60 -13.41
N LEU A 231 -6.68 -19.32 -13.97
CA LEU A 231 -6.00 -20.42 -13.28
C LEU A 231 -5.18 -19.92 -12.08
N SER A 232 -4.60 -18.75 -12.21
CA SER A 232 -3.82 -18.11 -11.14
C SER A 232 -4.68 -17.62 -9.97
N SER A 233 -5.99 -17.40 -10.18
CA SER A 233 -6.93 -16.99 -9.13
C SER A 233 -7.49 -18.15 -8.31
N LEU A 234 -7.38 -19.39 -8.78
CA LEU A 234 -7.96 -20.56 -8.10
C LEU A 234 -7.32 -20.91 -6.74
N PRO A 235 -6.00 -20.69 -6.50
CA PRO A 235 -5.43 -20.92 -5.17
C PRO A 235 -6.07 -20.03 -4.10
N PRO A 236 -6.22 -20.55 -2.85
CA PRO A 236 -6.72 -19.73 -1.74
C PRO A 236 -5.97 -18.40 -1.61
N HIS A 237 -6.70 -17.34 -1.27
CA HIS A 237 -6.19 -15.95 -1.11
C HIS A 237 -5.74 -15.25 -2.40
N ARG A 238 -6.10 -15.76 -3.59
CA ARG A 238 -5.76 -15.15 -4.88
C ARG A 238 -6.98 -14.81 -5.76
N GLY A 239 -8.18 -15.20 -5.31
CA GLY A 239 -9.44 -14.86 -5.97
C GLY A 239 -9.98 -13.50 -5.56
#